data_2ac6009dc5b20906628ae7da312c8424
#
_entry.id   2ac6009dc5b20906628ae7da312c8424
#
_cell.length_a   1.000
_cell.length_b   1.000
_cell.length_c   1.000
_cell.angle_alpha   90.00
_cell.angle_beta   90.00
_cell.angle_gamma   90.00
#
_symmetry.space_group_name_H-M   'P 1'
#
loop_
_entity.id
_entity.type
_entity.pdbx_description
1 polymer ?
#
loop_
_entity_poly.entity_id
_entity_poly.type
_entity_poly.pdbx_seq_one_letter_code
_entity_poly.pdbx_strand_id
1 'polypeptide(L)' 'IQVQEGNTLDQQIAQDEQKAKLEKEIARLQKQLWAEKQPKKKFELNFKIKELQKQLERF' A
#
# COMPACT_ATOMS: atom_id res chain seq x y z
N ILE A 1 12.79 22.38 21.32
CA ILE A 1 13.15 22.92 20.01
C ILE A 1 13.25 21.80 19.01
N GLN A 2 14.08 20.86 19.32
CA GLN A 2 14.26 19.70 18.44
C GLN A 2 12.96 18.91 18.28
N VAL A 3 12.13 18.98 19.29
CA VAL A 3 10.87 18.25 19.27
C VAL A 3 10.00 18.72 18.12
N GLN A 4 9.97 20.03 17.90
CA GLN A 4 9.15 20.58 16.82
C GLN A 4 9.63 20.11 15.46
N GLU A 5 10.92 20.12 15.26
CA GLU A 5 11.46 19.64 14.00
C GLU A 5 11.20 18.14 13.84
N GLY A 6 11.34 17.42 14.93
CA GLY A 6 11.05 16.00 14.90
C GLY A 6 9.61 15.70 14.54
N ASN A 7 8.70 16.50 15.07
CA ASN A 7 7.28 16.30 14.77
C ASN A 7 6.99 16.50 13.29
N THR A 8 7.55 17.52 12.70
CA THR A 8 7.34 17.77 11.28
C THR A 8 7.89 16.63 10.44
N LEU A 9 9.09 16.19 10.76
CA LEU A 9 9.69 15.08 10.05
C LEU A 9 8.89 13.79 10.25
N ASP A 10 8.40 13.57 11.46
CA ASP A 10 7.63 12.39 11.75
C ASP A 10 6.38 12.32 10.90
N GLN A 11 5.72 13.44 10.68
CA GLN A 11 4.53 13.45 9.83
C GLN A 11 4.86 13.05 8.41
N GLN A 12 5.95 13.56 7.87
CA GLN A 12 6.36 13.19 6.53
C GLN A 12 6.74 11.72 6.46
N ILE A 13 7.47 11.26 7.44
CA ILE A 13 7.88 9.87 7.49
C ILE A 13 6.65 8.96 7.58
N ALA A 14 5.66 9.35 8.37
CA ALA A 14 4.46 8.55 8.51
C ALA A 14 3.74 8.39 7.17
N GLN A 15 3.64 9.47 6.39
CA GLN A 15 3.01 9.39 5.09
C GLN A 15 3.81 8.50 4.14
N ASP A 16 5.12 8.66 4.15
CA ASP A 16 5.97 7.82 3.31
C ASP A 16 5.89 6.36 3.71
N GLU A 17 5.83 6.10 5.01
CA GLU A 17 5.70 4.74 5.49
C GLU A 17 4.38 4.11 5.06
N GLN A 18 3.29 4.85 5.16
CA GLN A 18 1.99 4.34 4.72
C GLN A 18 2.00 4.06 3.23
N LYS A 19 2.59 4.95 2.47
CA LYS A 19 2.70 4.75 1.04
C LYS A 19 3.51 3.51 0.72
N ALA A 20 4.63 3.35 1.40
CA ALA A 20 5.48 2.17 1.20
C ALA A 20 4.75 0.89 1.57
N LYS A 21 3.98 0.91 2.65
CA LYS A 21 3.19 -0.24 3.05
C LYS A 21 2.17 -0.61 1.97
N LEU A 22 1.49 0.39 1.43
CA LEU A 22 0.51 0.15 0.38
C LEU A 22 1.19 -0.45 -0.85
N GLU A 23 2.33 0.08 -1.22
CA GLU A 23 3.06 -0.43 -2.37
C GLU A 23 3.49 -1.89 -2.15
N LYS A 24 3.97 -2.18 -0.95
CA LYS A 24 4.36 -3.55 -0.63
C LYS A 24 3.17 -4.50 -0.66
N GLU A 25 2.04 -4.05 -0.13
CA GLU A 25 0.84 -4.86 -0.14
C GLU A 25 0.38 -5.13 -1.57
N ILE A 26 0.40 -4.11 -2.40
CA ILE A 26 0.02 -4.27 -3.80
C ILE A 26 0.94 -5.27 -4.49
N ALA A 27 2.23 -5.14 -4.29
CA ALA A 27 3.18 -6.06 -4.91
C ALA A 27 2.96 -7.49 -4.42
N ARG A 28 2.68 -7.64 -3.14
CA ARG A 28 2.43 -8.95 -2.56
C ARG A 28 1.18 -9.58 -3.14
N LEU A 29 0.12 -8.79 -3.24
CA LEU A 29 -1.12 -9.27 -3.82
C LEU A 29 -0.95 -9.60 -5.30
N GLN A 30 -0.16 -8.82 -6.01
CA GLN A 30 0.11 -9.11 -7.41
C GLN A 30 0.82 -10.44 -7.57
N LYS A 31 1.79 -10.72 -6.72
CA LYS A 31 2.47 -12.01 -6.77
C LYS A 31 1.50 -13.15 -6.50
N GLN A 32 0.64 -12.98 -5.52
CA GLN A 32 -0.37 -13.97 -5.21
C GLN A 32 -1.33 -14.16 -6.39
N LEU A 33 -1.69 -13.06 -7.03
CA LEU A 33 -2.57 -13.12 -8.19
C LEU A 33 -1.95 -13.96 -9.31
N TRP A 34 -0.68 -13.74 -9.56
CA TRP A 34 0.01 -14.51 -10.62
C TRP A 34 0.14 -15.97 -10.27
N ALA A 35 0.29 -16.29 -9.01
CA ALA A 35 0.40 -17.67 -8.55
C ALA A 35 -0.93 -18.35 -8.34
N GLU A 36 -2.01 -17.59 -8.29
CA GLU A 36 -3.33 -18.14 -8.01
C GLU A 36 -3.91 -18.80 -9.26
N LYS A 37 -4.47 -19.98 -9.07
CA LYS A 37 -5.07 -20.74 -10.16
C LYS A 37 -6.57 -20.59 -10.23
N GLN A 38 -7.21 -20.26 -9.10
CA GLN A 38 -8.65 -20.20 -9.06
C GLN A 38 -9.14 -18.82 -9.49
N PRO A 39 -10.08 -18.77 -10.45
CA PRO A 39 -10.55 -17.46 -10.96
C PRO A 39 -11.21 -16.60 -9.89
N LYS A 40 -11.92 -17.22 -8.96
CA LYS A 40 -12.59 -16.46 -7.92
C LYS A 40 -11.59 -15.71 -7.06
N LYS A 41 -10.51 -16.38 -6.67
CA LYS A 41 -9.48 -15.74 -5.85
C LYS A 41 -8.74 -14.70 -6.64
N LYS A 42 -8.52 -14.93 -7.93
CA LYS A 42 -7.92 -13.92 -8.79
C LYS A 42 -8.75 -12.65 -8.80
N PHE A 43 -10.04 -12.81 -8.89
CA PHE A 43 -10.95 -11.68 -8.91
C PHE A 43 -10.87 -10.89 -7.60
N GLU A 44 -10.88 -11.60 -6.48
CA GLU A 44 -10.78 -10.94 -5.18
C GLU A 44 -9.45 -10.22 -5.01
N LEU A 45 -8.37 -10.85 -5.42
CA LEU A 45 -7.05 -10.23 -5.34
C LEU A 45 -6.98 -8.99 -6.21
N ASN A 46 -7.51 -9.07 -7.41
CA ASN A 46 -7.58 -7.93 -8.31
C ASN A 46 -8.35 -6.77 -7.68
N PHE A 47 -9.47 -7.09 -7.07
CA PHE A 47 -10.28 -6.08 -6.42
C PHE A 47 -9.51 -5.38 -5.31
N LYS A 48 -8.83 -6.16 -4.46
CA LYS A 48 -8.02 -5.60 -3.39
C LYS A 48 -6.89 -4.73 -3.93
N ILE A 49 -6.24 -5.19 -4.98
CA ILE A 49 -5.17 -4.43 -5.60
C ILE A 49 -5.68 -3.07 -6.08
N LYS A 50 -6.82 -3.07 -6.74
CA LYS A 50 -7.41 -1.81 -7.22
C LYS A 50 -7.75 -0.87 -6.07
N GLU A 51 -8.29 -1.40 -4.99
CA GLU A 51 -8.61 -0.58 -3.84
C GLU A 51 -7.37 0.04 -3.23
N LEU A 52 -6.33 -0.75 -3.09
CA LEU A 52 -5.08 -0.25 -2.55
C LEU A 52 -4.46 0.79 -3.48
N GLN A 53 -4.55 0.58 -4.78
CA GLN A 53 -4.05 1.54 -5.74
C GLN A 53 -4.79 2.87 -5.64
N LYS A 54 -6.09 2.82 -5.44
CA LYS A 54 -6.87 4.05 -5.24
C LYS A 54 -6.40 4.79 -4.00
N GLN A 55 -6.16 4.07 -2.92
CA GLN A 55 -5.64 4.69 -1.71
C GLN A 55 -4.27 5.31 -1.96
N LEU A 56 -3.45 4.62 -2.73
CA LEU A 56 -2.13 5.13 -3.06
C LEU A 56 -2.21 6.41 -3.87
N GLU A 57 -3.17 6.51 -4.77
CA GLU A 57 -3.36 7.70 -5.58
C GLU A 57 -3.72 8.92 -4.74
N ARG A 58 -4.36 8.71 -3.60
CA ARG A 58 -4.72 9.81 -2.72
C ARG A 58 -3.51 10.41 -2.01
N PHE A 59 -2.44 9.69 -1.93
CA PHE A 59 -1.22 10.25 -1.39
C PHE A 59 -0.49 11.03 -2.46
#